data_57d1b54ffe168232afadd451d1d9f9cc
#
_entry.id   57d1b54ffe168232afadd451d1d9f9cc
#
_cell.length_a   1.000
_cell.length_b   1.000
_cell.length_c   1.000
_cell.angle_alpha   90.00
_cell.angle_beta   90.00
_cell.angle_gamma   90.00
#
_symmetry.space_group_name_H-M   'P 1'
#
loop_
_entity.id
_entity.type
_entity.pdbx_description
1 polymer ?
#
loop_
_entity_poly.entity_id
_entity_poly.type
_entity_poly.pdbx_seq_one_letter_code
_entity_poly.pdbx_strand_id
1 'polypeptide(L)'
;MSEELQPVFSVERLYVKDLSLEVPHAPQIFLEQGAPEVDMRVSTGNTKLEDGFYSVDVTVTVTAKLNEERTMFLNEVTQSGIFRLENIPEELSLIHISEPTRLLS
;
A
#
# COMPACT_ATOMS: atom_id res chain seq x y z
N MET A 1 28.33 -23.91 -16.98
CA MET A 1 27.83 -23.79 -16.78
C MET A 1 27.38 -23.26 -16.07
N SER A 2 27.18 -22.85 -16.24
CA SER A 2 26.84 -22.20 -15.59
C SER A 2 25.87 -22.44 -15.01
N GLU A 3 25.88 -22.77 -14.31
CA GLU A 3 25.01 -22.93 -13.71
C GLU A 3 24.69 -21.87 -12.97
N GLU A 4 24.96 -20.75 -13.23
CA GLU A 4 24.57 -19.73 -12.59
C GLU A 4 23.19 -19.61 -12.61
N LEU A 5 22.42 -19.56 -11.49
CA LEU A 5 21.03 -19.33 -11.43
C LEU A 5 20.78 -17.84 -11.57
N GLN A 6 19.96 -17.51 -12.52
CA GLN A 6 19.62 -16.10 -12.74
C GLN A 6 18.59 -15.67 -11.73
N PRO A 7 18.75 -14.51 -11.10
CA PRO A 7 17.70 -14.01 -10.23
C PRO A 7 16.43 -13.73 -11.03
N VAL A 8 15.30 -14.09 -10.48
CA VAL A 8 14.02 -13.87 -11.12
C VAL A 8 13.20 -12.96 -10.25
N PHE A 9 12.72 -11.88 -10.83
CA PHE A 9 11.80 -10.99 -10.15
C PHE A 9 10.75 -10.64 -11.17
N SER A 10 9.52 -11.05 -10.93
CA SER A 10 8.46 -10.68 -11.84
C SER A 10 7.20 -10.38 -11.03
N VAL A 11 6.38 -9.51 -11.58
CA VAL A 11 5.11 -9.17 -10.99
C VAL A 11 4.08 -10.04 -11.67
N GLU A 12 3.46 -10.94 -10.89
CA GLU A 12 2.50 -11.85 -11.47
C GLU A 12 1.13 -11.23 -11.52
N ARG A 13 0.78 -10.40 -10.55
CA ARG A 13 -0.54 -9.81 -10.51
C ARG A 13 -0.54 -8.61 -9.58
N LEU A 14 -1.22 -7.54 -10.01
CA LEU A 14 -1.49 -6.41 -9.15
C LEU A 14 -2.98 -6.22 -9.08
N TYR A 15 -3.50 -5.92 -7.91
CA TYR A 15 -4.93 -5.76 -7.78
C TYR A 15 -5.23 -4.91 -6.54
N VAL A 16 -6.43 -4.32 -6.54
CA VAL A 16 -6.90 -3.58 -5.37
C VAL A 16 -7.62 -4.57 -4.50
N LYS A 17 -7.08 -4.79 -3.31
CA LYS A 17 -7.63 -5.76 -2.41
C LYS A 17 -8.80 -5.20 -1.63
N ASP A 18 -8.72 -3.94 -1.27
CA ASP A 18 -9.76 -3.32 -0.49
C ASP A 18 -9.79 -1.83 -0.78
N LEU A 19 -10.99 -1.26 -0.80
CA LEU A 19 -11.13 0.15 -1.09
C LEU A 19 -12.34 0.65 -0.32
N SER A 20 -12.15 1.66 0.50
CA SER A 20 -13.26 2.25 1.21
C SER A 20 -13.14 3.76 1.20
N LEU A 21 -14.28 4.42 1.15
CA LEU A 21 -14.34 5.86 1.18
C LEU A 21 -15.59 6.25 1.96
N GLU A 22 -15.40 7.09 2.95
CA GLU A 22 -16.52 7.57 3.74
C GLU A 22 -16.48 9.08 3.80
N VAL A 23 -17.65 9.68 3.67
CA VAL A 23 -17.80 11.11 3.82
C VAL A 23 -18.86 11.30 4.89
N PRO A 24 -18.47 11.27 6.18
CA PRO A 24 -19.44 11.14 7.28
C PRO A 24 -20.38 12.31 7.41
N HIS A 25 -19.98 13.49 6.96
CA HIS A 25 -20.82 14.67 7.11
C HIS A 25 -21.34 15.18 5.77
N ALA A 26 -21.43 14.29 4.79
CA ALA A 26 -22.03 14.66 3.53
C ALA A 26 -23.53 14.78 3.68
N PRO A 27 -24.19 15.67 2.93
CA PRO A 27 -23.56 16.55 1.95
C PRO A 27 -23.13 17.90 2.53
N GLN A 28 -23.45 18.18 3.78
CA GLN A 28 -23.21 19.49 4.35
C GLN A 28 -21.75 19.89 4.34
N ILE A 29 -20.85 18.92 4.50
CA ILE A 29 -19.44 19.22 4.55
C ILE A 29 -18.96 19.88 3.26
N PHE A 30 -19.61 19.58 2.15
CA PHE A 30 -19.21 20.16 0.87
C PHE A 30 -19.57 21.63 0.75
N LEU A 31 -20.40 22.14 1.65
CA LEU A 31 -20.76 23.54 1.63
C LEU A 31 -19.92 24.37 2.59
N GLU A 32 -19.10 23.73 3.39
CA GLU A 32 -18.30 24.45 4.37
C GLU A 32 -17.02 24.93 3.71
N GLN A 33 -16.55 26.04 4.19
CA GLN A 33 -15.35 26.62 3.63
C GLN A 33 -14.18 26.35 4.55
N GLY A 34 -13.01 26.38 3.99
CA GLY A 34 -11.81 26.12 4.76
C GLY A 34 -10.96 25.08 4.07
N ALA A 35 -9.70 25.08 4.41
CA ALA A 35 -8.76 24.13 3.83
C ALA A 35 -8.62 22.97 4.80
N PRO A 36 -8.85 21.75 4.33
CA PRO A 36 -8.73 20.60 5.23
C PRO A 36 -7.28 20.28 5.51
N GLU A 37 -7.05 19.70 6.68
CA GLU A 37 -5.77 19.12 6.97
C GLU A 37 -5.81 17.68 6.53
N VAL A 38 -4.79 17.27 5.80
CA VAL A 38 -4.74 15.92 5.26
C VAL A 38 -3.65 15.14 5.97
N ASP A 39 -4.02 13.98 6.46
CA ASP A 39 -3.09 13.07 7.09
C ASP A 39 -3.04 11.82 6.24
N MET A 40 -1.84 11.34 5.95
CA MET A 40 -1.68 10.16 5.14
C MET A 40 -0.79 9.17 5.86
N ARG A 41 -1.20 7.93 5.90
CA ARG A 41 -0.43 6.87 6.53
C ARG A 41 -0.27 5.74 5.55
N VAL A 42 0.88 5.12 5.58
CA VAL A 42 1.19 4.00 4.69
C VAL A 42 1.69 2.86 5.53
N SER A 43 1.13 1.69 5.31
CA SER A 43 1.61 0.49 5.97
C SER A 43 1.76 -0.61 4.94
N THR A 44 2.62 -1.56 5.23
CA THR A 44 2.89 -2.64 4.31
C THR A 44 2.91 -3.95 5.05
N GLY A 45 2.67 -5.01 4.31
CA GLY A 45 2.79 -6.35 4.83
C GLY A 45 3.23 -7.28 3.72
N ASN A 46 3.75 -8.41 4.08
CA ASN A 46 4.11 -9.39 3.07
C ASN A 46 3.90 -10.77 3.64
N THR A 47 3.66 -11.72 2.75
CA THR A 47 3.39 -13.10 3.13
C THR A 47 3.96 -14.00 2.05
N LYS A 48 4.64 -15.03 2.47
CA LYS A 48 5.10 -16.03 1.52
C LYS A 48 3.93 -16.96 1.21
N LEU A 49 3.62 -17.11 -0.06
CA LEU A 49 2.50 -17.94 -0.47
C LEU A 49 2.90 -19.39 -0.70
N GLU A 50 3.88 -19.57 -1.57
CA GLU A 50 4.43 -20.88 -1.81
C GLU A 50 5.79 -20.66 -2.41
N ASP A 51 6.51 -21.69 -2.74
CA ASP A 51 7.88 -21.53 -3.18
C ASP A 51 7.96 -20.55 -4.32
N GLY A 52 8.71 -19.50 -4.11
CA GLY A 52 8.95 -18.51 -5.15
C GLY A 52 7.88 -17.44 -5.25
N PHE A 53 6.75 -17.55 -4.55
CA PHE A 53 5.68 -16.58 -4.69
C PHE A 53 5.43 -15.87 -3.38
N TYR A 54 5.26 -14.56 -3.45
CA TYR A 54 5.07 -13.71 -2.28
C TYR A 54 3.96 -12.72 -2.54
N SER A 55 3.22 -12.42 -1.50
CA SER A 55 2.18 -11.40 -1.56
C SER A 55 2.66 -10.18 -0.80
N VAL A 56 2.50 -9.01 -1.39
CA VAL A 56 2.85 -7.76 -0.74
C VAL A 56 1.63 -6.86 -0.76
N ASP A 57 1.28 -6.34 0.41
CA ASP A 57 0.15 -5.44 0.54
C ASP A 57 0.65 -4.06 0.93
N VAL A 58 0.11 -3.04 0.29
CA VAL A 58 0.39 -1.66 0.66
C VAL A 58 -0.96 -1.02 0.97
N THR A 59 -1.11 -0.52 2.18
CA THR A 59 -2.34 0.13 2.60
C THR A 59 -2.05 1.61 2.79
N VAL A 60 -2.83 2.44 2.12
CA VAL A 60 -2.72 3.88 2.25
C VAL A 60 -4.02 4.40 2.86
N THR A 61 -3.91 5.11 3.96
CA THR A 61 -5.06 5.69 4.63
C THR A 61 -4.92 7.20 4.57
N VAL A 62 -5.93 7.85 4.04
CA VAL A 62 -5.94 9.31 3.91
C VAL A 62 -7.15 9.83 4.68
N THR A 63 -6.90 10.74 5.60
CA THR A 63 -7.94 11.38 6.38
C THR A 63 -7.85 12.88 6.14
N ALA A 64 -8.96 13.48 5.76
CA ALA A 64 -9.02 14.92 5.58
C ALA A 64 -10.00 15.49 6.59
N LYS A 65 -9.56 16.46 7.38
CA LYS A 65 -10.39 17.06 8.42
C LYS A 65 -10.39 18.56 8.28
N LEU A 66 -11.54 19.16 8.48
CA LEU A 66 -11.63 20.61 8.58
C LEU A 66 -11.25 21.07 9.97
N ASN A 67 -11.59 20.29 11.00
CA ASN A 67 -11.14 20.55 12.36
C ASN A 67 -11.31 19.25 13.12
N GLU A 68 -11.11 19.29 14.43
CA GLU A 68 -11.11 18.08 15.23
C GLU A 68 -12.42 17.33 15.17
N GLU A 69 -13.50 18.04 14.95
CA GLU A 69 -14.82 17.41 14.98
C GLU A 69 -15.43 17.20 13.63
N ARG A 70 -14.82 17.74 12.57
CA ARG A 70 -15.43 17.67 11.25
C ARG A 70 -14.47 16.96 10.28
N THR A 71 -14.67 15.68 10.11
CA THR A 71 -13.91 14.90 9.16
C THR A 71 -14.54 15.06 7.79
N MET A 72 -13.75 15.50 6.81
CA MET A 72 -14.26 15.66 5.47
C MET A 72 -14.39 14.32 4.79
N PHE A 73 -13.33 13.50 4.81
CA PHE A 73 -13.44 12.16 4.28
C PHE A 73 -12.36 11.26 4.87
N LEU A 74 -12.64 9.97 4.79
CA LEU A 74 -11.72 8.92 5.17
C LEU A 74 -11.61 7.99 3.98
N ASN A 75 -10.39 7.76 3.55
CA ASN A 75 -10.16 6.90 2.39
C ASN A 75 -9.10 5.88 2.77
N GLU A 76 -9.36 4.62 2.49
CA GLU A 76 -8.37 3.60 2.75
C GLU A 76 -8.33 2.66 1.57
N VAL A 77 -7.15 2.47 1.02
CA VAL A 77 -6.95 1.61 -0.14
C VAL A 77 -5.85 0.64 0.18
N THR A 78 -6.10 -0.64 -0.04
CA THR A 78 -5.06 -1.65 0.06
C THR A 78 -4.83 -2.20 -1.33
N GLN A 79 -3.63 -1.99 -1.84
CA GLN A 79 -3.23 -2.55 -3.10
C GLN A 79 -2.30 -3.70 -2.83
N SER A 80 -2.50 -4.80 -3.52
CA SER A 80 -1.73 -6.00 -3.30
C SER A 80 -1.08 -6.45 -4.59
N GLY A 81 -0.01 -7.18 -4.45
CA GLY A 81 0.66 -7.73 -5.59
C GLY A 81 1.19 -9.12 -5.28
N ILE A 82 1.20 -9.97 -6.27
CA ILE A 82 1.82 -11.27 -6.17
C ILE A 82 3.09 -11.20 -7.00
N PHE A 83 4.20 -11.53 -6.36
CA PHE A 83 5.51 -11.42 -6.96
C PHE A 83 6.18 -12.78 -6.97
N ARG A 84 6.94 -13.03 -8.01
CA ARG A 84 7.71 -14.23 -8.09
C ARG A 84 9.16 -13.85 -7.91
N LEU A 85 9.79 -14.47 -6.92
CA LEU A 85 11.18 -14.20 -6.59
C LEU A 85 11.91 -15.53 -6.55
N GLU A 86 12.91 -15.67 -7.39
CA GLU A 86 13.70 -16.90 -7.41
C GLU A 86 15.15 -16.54 -7.47
N ASN A 87 15.97 -17.32 -6.79
CA ASN A 87 17.42 -17.14 -6.83
C ASN A 87 17.84 -15.81 -6.25
N ILE A 88 17.05 -15.28 -5.31
CA ILE A 88 17.32 -14.04 -4.63
C ILE A 88 17.32 -14.36 -3.14
N PRO A 89 18.31 -13.87 -2.39
CA PRO A 89 18.26 -14.09 -0.94
C PRO A 89 16.99 -13.52 -0.35
N GLU A 90 16.27 -14.37 0.35
CA GLU A 90 14.94 -14.01 0.79
C GLU A 90 14.96 -12.81 1.70
N GLU A 91 15.92 -12.73 2.59
CA GLU A 91 15.98 -11.60 3.47
C GLU A 91 16.10 -10.30 2.75
N LEU A 92 16.94 -10.25 1.71
CA LEU A 92 17.15 -9.01 0.99
C LEU A 92 15.94 -8.62 0.17
N SER A 93 15.30 -9.61 -0.46
CA SER A 93 14.17 -9.28 -1.31
C SER A 93 13.01 -8.75 -0.50
N LEU A 94 12.75 -9.31 0.67
CA LEU A 94 11.64 -8.84 1.48
C LEU A 94 11.90 -7.47 2.06
N ILE A 95 13.14 -7.18 2.41
CA ILE A 95 13.46 -5.88 2.91
C ILE A 95 13.23 -4.82 1.87
N HIS A 96 13.68 -5.09 0.65
CA HIS A 96 13.49 -4.12 -0.42
C HIS A 96 12.02 -3.89 -0.75
N ILE A 97 11.23 -4.94 -0.71
CA ILE A 97 9.83 -4.81 -1.05
C ILE A 97 9.05 -4.12 0.06
N SER A 98 9.46 -4.31 1.29
CA SER A 98 8.68 -3.85 2.42
C SER A 98 9.06 -2.50 2.97
N GLU A 99 9.80 -1.70 2.23
CA GLU A 99 10.19 -0.40 2.73
C GLU A 99 9.77 0.70 1.79
N PRO A 100 8.50 0.84 1.55
CA PRO A 100 8.04 1.89 0.62
C PRO A 100 8.31 3.29 1.14
N THR A 101 8.45 3.45 2.45
CA THR A 101 8.67 4.77 2.98
C THR A 101 9.96 5.38 2.49
N ARG A 102 10.94 4.55 2.12
CA ARG A 102 12.15 5.09 1.56
C ARG A 102 11.89 5.79 0.25
N LEU A 103 10.89 5.36 -0.47
CA LEU A 103 10.57 5.96 -1.75
C LEU A 103 9.83 7.27 -1.59
N LEU A 104 9.23 7.48 -0.43
CA LEU A 104 8.43 8.67 -0.21
C LEU A 104 9.22 9.80 0.42
N SER A 105 10.37 9.51 0.96
CA SER A 105 11.14 10.52 1.66
C SER A 105 12.05 11.34 0.74
#